data_e5cf2312a0b875f38fe6f213940c2b27
#
_entry.id   e5cf2312a0b875f38fe6f213940c2b27
#
_cell.length_a   1.000
_cell.length_b   1.000
_cell.length_c   1.000
_cell.angle_alpha   90.00
_cell.angle_beta   90.00
_cell.angle_gamma   90.00
#
_symmetry.space_group_name_H-M   'P 1'
#
loop_
_entity.id
_entity.type
_entity.pdbx_description
1 polymer ?
#
loop_
_entity_poly.entity_id
_entity_poly.type
_entity_poly.pdbx_seq_one_letter_code
_entity_poly.pdbx_strand_id
1 'polypeptide(L)'
;MKYTIRLYLLIALLAIFSGCSKKEAFKPGEIYNGFTLVKKQFVEEINAECLLFRHDKSGAQLLKVANDDPNKLFNIAFKTAPENDWGTPHIMEHAVLNGSKNFPVKSPFDVLIQGSLNTFLNAMTGKDITTYPVASMNDKDYFNLMHVYLDAVFNPLIYSDPKILQQEGWHYELGSKDEPLTYKGVVYNEMKGVYSSPQNELEYLVYKNLFPDNAYGFESGGHPSEIPKLTQEYFISFHQKFYHPSNSYILLYGNADLNKELEFIDREYLSGYDALEEKVEIPLQKSFNTMKEAEKTYPVQEGSPVADQTFLSLNFVAGSSTDRALCMTFDVLAQALVNHESAPLRLALQEAGIGRDVRAEFQEMQQNIFQITVQNANPEDKDRFREIVFKTLQEVAETGLEKTMVEGIINRMEFNLKEGDSAQKGLMCLFMTYQPWFHADDPFAGLEFNKPLEEVKKALNTNLLESAVKEHLLSNNHALLMVLKPEHGLQAKIEQATNEELNIYKTSLSSENLDNIMVQTTRLLEHQQREDTPEALATIPMLELSDIGKEIEWYPINEKTVANVPVLHYDDFTNDIVYTNLYFDLKDLPQELIPYASLLNALLGKLGTENYTFGELAMN
;
A
#
# COMPACT_ATOMS: atom_id res chain seq x y z
N MET A 1 -50.02 47.86 22.83
CA MET A 1 -48.57 48.08 22.64
C MET A 1 -47.65 46.92 23.13
N LYS A 2 -47.96 46.24 24.24
CA LYS A 2 -47.11 45.12 24.74
C LYS A 2 -47.27 43.80 23.98
N TYR A 3 -48.37 43.56 23.30
CA TYR A 3 -48.58 42.34 22.49
C TYR A 3 -48.00 42.42 21.07
N THR A 4 -47.94 43.60 20.50
CA THR A 4 -47.35 43.81 19.15
C THR A 4 -45.83 43.68 19.17
N ILE A 5 -45.15 44.11 20.23
CA ILE A 5 -43.69 43.97 20.37
C ILE A 5 -43.27 42.49 20.57
N ARG A 6 -44.08 41.69 21.27
CA ARG A 6 -43.79 40.23 21.41
C ARG A 6 -43.99 39.45 20.10
N LEU A 7 -44.91 39.88 19.26
CA LEU A 7 -45.13 39.23 17.94
C LEU A 7 -43.98 39.55 16.97
N TYR A 8 -43.45 40.76 16.97
CA TYR A 8 -42.28 41.14 16.16
C TYR A 8 -40.98 40.49 16.66
N LEU A 9 -40.80 40.28 17.96
CA LEU A 9 -39.66 39.51 18.49
C LEU A 9 -39.76 38.02 18.18
N LEU A 10 -40.95 37.43 18.13
CA LEU A 10 -41.13 36.01 17.72
C LEU A 10 -40.89 35.83 16.23
N ILE A 11 -41.33 36.80 15.39
CA ILE A 11 -41.08 36.76 13.94
C ILE A 11 -39.60 37.03 13.63
N ALA A 12 -38.91 37.89 14.38
CA ALA A 12 -37.47 38.13 14.27
C ALA A 12 -36.64 36.90 14.72
N LEU A 13 -37.07 36.19 15.78
CA LEU A 13 -36.43 34.92 16.18
C LEU A 13 -36.66 33.81 15.16
N LEU A 14 -37.84 33.73 14.53
CA LEU A 14 -38.10 32.78 13.44
C LEU A 14 -37.32 33.11 12.14
N ALA A 15 -37.03 34.39 11.89
CA ALA A 15 -36.19 34.82 10.75
C ALA A 15 -34.69 34.57 10.95
N ILE A 16 -34.22 34.52 12.23
CA ILE A 16 -32.81 34.21 12.54
C ILE A 16 -32.55 32.69 12.43
N PHE A 17 -33.55 31.82 12.58
CA PHE A 17 -33.43 30.39 12.35
C PHE A 17 -33.60 29.97 10.88
N SER A 18 -33.98 30.90 9.98
CA SER A 18 -34.11 30.61 8.54
C SER A 18 -32.84 30.84 7.73
N GLY A 19 -31.72 31.16 8.39
CA GLY A 19 -30.40 31.39 7.75
C GLY A 19 -29.43 30.23 7.80
N CYS A 20 -29.81 29.05 8.29
CA CYS A 20 -29.10 27.82 7.98
C CYS A 20 -29.45 27.46 6.53
N SER A 21 -28.54 27.78 5.58
CA SER A 21 -28.60 27.15 4.26
C SER A 21 -28.60 25.63 4.51
N LYS A 22 -29.72 24.97 4.22
CA LYS A 22 -29.70 23.52 4.11
C LYS A 22 -28.61 23.22 3.08
N LYS A 23 -27.49 22.63 3.52
CA LYS A 23 -26.54 22.00 2.61
C LYS A 23 -27.43 21.13 1.70
N GLU A 24 -27.47 21.41 0.39
CA GLU A 24 -28.22 20.57 -0.55
C GLU A 24 -27.68 19.15 -0.39
N ALA A 25 -28.56 18.24 0.00
CA ALA A 25 -28.15 16.86 0.21
C ALA A 25 -27.87 16.24 -1.16
N PHE A 26 -26.66 15.76 -1.38
CA PHE A 26 -26.28 15.00 -2.57
C PHE A 26 -27.23 13.81 -2.78
N LYS A 27 -27.78 13.64 -4.00
CA LYS A 27 -28.75 12.59 -4.31
C LYS A 27 -28.26 11.72 -5.48
N PRO A 28 -28.35 10.39 -5.36
CA PRO A 28 -28.04 9.49 -6.46
C PRO A 28 -28.83 9.84 -7.73
N GLY A 29 -28.15 9.82 -8.88
CA GLY A 29 -28.69 10.17 -10.19
C GLY A 29 -28.62 11.66 -10.54
N GLU A 30 -28.27 12.55 -9.61
CA GLU A 30 -28.06 13.98 -9.88
C GLU A 30 -26.60 14.27 -10.26
N ILE A 31 -26.40 15.34 -11.04
CA ILE A 31 -25.07 15.77 -11.54
C ILE A 31 -24.56 16.96 -10.71
N TYR A 32 -23.30 16.88 -10.28
CA TYR A 32 -22.58 17.91 -9.53
C TYR A 32 -21.24 18.17 -10.19
N ASN A 33 -21.07 19.38 -10.79
CA ASN A 33 -19.83 19.76 -11.46
C ASN A 33 -19.27 18.67 -12.40
N GLY A 34 -20.12 18.17 -13.33
CA GLY A 34 -19.71 17.15 -14.30
C GLY A 34 -19.66 15.71 -13.78
N PHE A 35 -19.95 15.50 -12.49
CA PHE A 35 -19.98 14.18 -11.86
C PHE A 35 -21.40 13.73 -11.51
N THR A 36 -21.83 12.60 -12.03
CA THR A 36 -23.07 11.94 -11.62
C THR A 36 -22.83 11.15 -10.33
N LEU A 37 -23.62 11.42 -9.28
CA LEU A 37 -23.62 10.60 -8.07
C LEU A 37 -24.26 9.24 -8.35
N VAL A 38 -23.46 8.18 -8.30
CA VAL A 38 -23.89 6.79 -8.61
C VAL A 38 -24.51 6.13 -7.39
N LYS A 39 -23.82 6.20 -6.25
CA LYS A 39 -24.23 5.55 -5.00
C LYS A 39 -23.88 6.44 -3.80
N LYS A 40 -24.77 6.45 -2.81
CA LYS A 40 -24.58 7.13 -1.53
C LYS A 40 -24.98 6.19 -0.42
N GLN A 41 -24.10 6.03 0.58
CA GLN A 41 -24.30 5.12 1.69
C GLN A 41 -23.55 5.59 2.92
N PHE A 42 -24.15 5.48 4.10
CA PHE A 42 -23.44 5.62 5.37
C PHE A 42 -22.79 4.28 5.71
N VAL A 43 -21.48 4.28 5.98
CA VAL A 43 -20.69 3.11 6.38
C VAL A 43 -20.40 3.23 7.87
N GLU A 44 -21.05 2.37 8.65
CA GLU A 44 -21.00 2.42 10.12
C GLU A 44 -19.59 2.13 10.65
N GLU A 45 -18.87 1.21 10.02
CA GLU A 45 -17.54 0.74 10.38
C GLU A 45 -16.51 1.88 10.48
N ILE A 46 -16.64 2.89 9.64
CA ILE A 46 -15.73 4.03 9.57
C ILE A 46 -16.43 5.35 9.93
N ASN A 47 -17.70 5.29 10.40
CA ASN A 47 -18.53 6.43 10.76
C ASN A 47 -18.51 7.56 9.72
N ALA A 48 -18.72 7.21 8.46
CA ALA A 48 -18.62 8.16 7.35
C ALA A 48 -19.72 8.00 6.31
N GLU A 49 -20.15 9.10 5.70
CA GLU A 49 -21.01 9.08 4.52
C GLU A 49 -20.13 8.89 3.28
N CYS A 50 -20.31 7.79 2.56
CA CYS A 50 -19.56 7.46 1.35
C CYS A 50 -20.40 7.75 0.10
N LEU A 51 -19.81 8.51 -0.84
CA LEU A 51 -20.46 8.94 -2.08
C LEU A 51 -19.58 8.54 -3.27
N LEU A 52 -20.10 7.64 -4.11
CA LEU A 52 -19.43 7.22 -5.33
C LEU A 52 -19.95 8.02 -6.52
N PHE A 53 -19.05 8.71 -7.19
CA PHE A 53 -19.32 9.51 -8.39
C PHE A 53 -18.65 8.90 -9.62
N ARG A 54 -19.23 9.22 -10.77
CA ARG A 54 -18.61 9.01 -12.07
C ARG A 54 -18.62 10.34 -12.84
N HIS A 55 -17.48 10.75 -13.36
CA HIS A 55 -17.39 11.92 -14.22
C HIS A 55 -17.97 11.61 -15.60
N ASP A 56 -19.01 12.36 -16.01
CA ASP A 56 -19.83 12.02 -17.18
C ASP A 56 -19.06 12.03 -18.49
N LYS A 57 -18.13 13.00 -18.64
CA LYS A 57 -17.38 13.17 -19.89
C LYS A 57 -16.17 12.24 -19.97
N SER A 58 -15.36 12.18 -18.93
CA SER A 58 -14.09 11.43 -18.96
C SER A 58 -14.19 9.99 -18.47
N GLY A 59 -15.26 9.65 -17.74
CA GLY A 59 -15.46 8.33 -17.16
C GLY A 59 -14.69 8.06 -15.88
N ALA A 60 -13.96 9.04 -15.34
CA ALA A 60 -13.24 8.92 -14.06
C ALA A 60 -14.17 8.53 -12.93
N GLN A 61 -13.71 7.66 -12.02
CA GLN A 61 -14.44 7.28 -10.82
C GLN A 61 -13.91 8.07 -9.61
N LEU A 62 -14.81 8.50 -8.73
CA LEU A 62 -14.45 9.26 -7.54
C LEU A 62 -15.26 8.77 -6.34
N LEU A 63 -14.59 8.36 -5.27
CA LEU A 63 -15.18 8.05 -3.98
C LEU A 63 -14.88 9.17 -2.98
N LYS A 64 -15.91 9.80 -2.41
CA LYS A 64 -15.79 10.66 -1.24
C LYS A 64 -16.15 9.87 0.01
N VAL A 65 -15.24 9.81 0.97
CA VAL A 65 -15.46 9.36 2.35
C VAL A 65 -15.59 10.63 3.21
N ALA A 66 -16.83 11.06 3.43
CA ALA A 66 -17.13 12.32 4.10
C ALA A 66 -17.35 12.11 5.61
N ASN A 67 -16.51 12.73 6.42
CA ASN A 67 -16.58 12.76 7.88
C ASN A 67 -16.06 14.10 8.41
N ASP A 68 -15.92 14.23 9.72
CA ASP A 68 -15.49 15.48 10.37
C ASP A 68 -13.96 15.55 10.58
N ASP A 69 -13.19 14.57 10.09
CA ASP A 69 -11.74 14.55 10.24
C ASP A 69 -11.10 15.71 9.45
N PRO A 70 -10.38 16.63 10.13
CA PRO A 70 -9.68 17.71 9.47
C PRO A 70 -8.46 17.24 8.65
N ASN A 71 -7.94 16.03 8.87
CA ASN A 71 -6.83 15.48 8.11
C ASN A 71 -7.33 14.93 6.76
N LYS A 72 -7.53 15.84 5.83
CA LYS A 72 -8.06 15.55 4.49
C LYS A 72 -7.03 14.80 3.65
N LEU A 73 -7.48 13.74 2.96
CA LEU A 73 -6.67 13.04 1.98
C LEU A 73 -7.27 13.16 0.58
N PHE A 74 -6.42 13.50 -0.37
CA PHE A 74 -6.64 13.32 -1.80
C PHE A 74 -5.77 12.18 -2.29
N ASN A 75 -6.32 11.33 -3.12
CA ASN A 75 -5.56 10.34 -3.86
C ASN A 75 -6.09 10.20 -5.28
N ILE A 76 -5.19 10.01 -6.22
CA ILE A 76 -5.50 9.51 -7.55
C ILE A 76 -4.67 8.26 -7.84
N ALA A 77 -5.34 7.20 -8.29
CA ALA A 77 -4.72 5.93 -8.65
C ALA A 77 -5.08 5.53 -10.08
N PHE A 78 -4.19 4.78 -10.71
CA PHE A 78 -4.41 4.19 -12.02
C PHE A 78 -4.16 2.69 -11.95
N LYS A 79 -4.96 1.90 -12.69
CA LYS A 79 -4.67 0.49 -12.88
C LYS A 79 -3.53 0.38 -13.89
N THR A 80 -2.33 0.02 -13.43
CA THR A 80 -1.08 0.02 -14.18
C THR A 80 -0.50 -1.39 -14.27
N ALA A 81 -1.20 -2.26 -14.99
CA ALA A 81 -0.77 -3.63 -15.19
C ALA A 81 0.55 -3.69 -15.99
N PRO A 82 1.65 -4.27 -15.44
CA PRO A 82 2.90 -4.42 -16.19
C PRO A 82 2.73 -5.41 -17.35
N GLU A 83 3.42 -5.14 -18.46
CA GLU A 83 3.42 -6.00 -19.65
C GLU A 83 4.76 -6.73 -19.83
N ASN A 84 5.75 -6.40 -19.00
CA ASN A 84 7.10 -6.94 -18.98
C ASN A 84 7.80 -6.57 -17.68
N ASP A 85 9.03 -7.09 -17.47
CA ASP A 85 9.85 -6.82 -16.27
C ASP A 85 10.69 -5.53 -16.36
N TRP A 86 10.34 -4.57 -17.24
CA TRP A 86 11.13 -3.34 -17.46
C TRP A 86 10.92 -2.25 -16.41
N GLY A 87 10.01 -2.46 -15.45
CA GLY A 87 9.74 -1.51 -14.37
C GLY A 87 9.03 -0.25 -14.80
N THR A 88 8.35 -0.28 -15.94
CA THR A 88 7.70 0.91 -16.50
C THR A 88 6.69 1.56 -15.54
N PRO A 89 5.84 0.81 -14.78
CA PRO A 89 4.95 1.42 -13.78
C PRO A 89 5.70 2.22 -12.71
N HIS A 90 6.78 1.67 -12.14
CA HIS A 90 7.57 2.30 -11.09
C HIS A 90 8.39 3.51 -11.61
N ILE A 91 9.02 3.35 -12.78
CA ILE A 91 9.73 4.45 -13.42
C ILE A 91 8.76 5.59 -13.78
N MET A 92 7.53 5.26 -14.19
CA MET A 92 6.48 6.26 -14.47
C MET A 92 6.01 6.97 -13.20
N GLU A 93 5.90 6.26 -12.08
CA GLU A 93 5.58 6.84 -10.77
C GLU A 93 6.57 7.97 -10.42
N HIS A 94 7.87 7.68 -10.49
CA HIS A 94 8.91 8.68 -10.26
C HIS A 94 8.87 9.81 -11.29
N ALA A 95 8.77 9.45 -12.56
CA ALA A 95 8.96 10.37 -13.66
C ALA A 95 7.86 11.46 -13.78
N VAL A 96 6.58 11.13 -13.47
CA VAL A 96 5.51 12.12 -13.51
C VAL A 96 5.69 13.20 -12.44
N LEU A 97 6.37 12.89 -11.34
CA LEU A 97 6.69 13.84 -10.27
C LEU A 97 7.92 14.73 -10.57
N ASN A 98 8.57 14.53 -11.72
CA ASN A 98 9.72 15.32 -12.17
C ASN A 98 9.29 16.50 -13.08
N GLY A 99 8.33 17.29 -12.59
CA GLY A 99 7.82 18.48 -13.24
C GLY A 99 6.65 18.25 -14.19
N SER A 100 5.80 19.25 -14.26
CA SER A 100 4.59 19.24 -15.06
C SER A 100 4.35 20.57 -15.77
N LYS A 101 3.31 20.63 -16.57
CA LYS A 101 3.00 21.80 -17.41
C LYS A 101 2.86 23.09 -16.59
N ASN A 102 2.13 23.03 -15.47
CA ASN A 102 1.92 24.19 -14.61
C ASN A 102 3.05 24.38 -13.59
N PHE A 103 3.78 23.33 -13.27
CA PHE A 103 4.84 23.30 -12.26
C PHE A 103 6.16 22.78 -12.87
N PRO A 104 6.84 23.60 -13.73
CA PRO A 104 8.00 23.16 -14.49
C PRO A 104 9.30 23.21 -13.69
N VAL A 105 9.29 22.64 -12.49
CA VAL A 105 10.47 22.44 -11.62
C VAL A 105 10.92 20.98 -11.68
N LYS A 106 12.19 20.70 -11.40
CA LYS A 106 12.74 19.34 -11.48
C LYS A 106 12.13 18.38 -10.47
N SER A 107 11.83 18.86 -9.27
CA SER A 107 11.20 18.07 -8.22
C SER A 107 10.20 18.94 -7.43
N PRO A 108 8.95 19.08 -7.91
CA PRO A 108 7.89 19.70 -7.12
C PRO A 108 7.70 19.01 -5.78
N PHE A 109 7.93 17.70 -5.72
CA PHE A 109 7.84 16.87 -4.53
C PHE A 109 8.77 17.36 -3.39
N ASP A 110 10.06 17.59 -3.69
CA ASP A 110 11.03 18.07 -2.70
C ASP A 110 10.70 19.47 -2.19
N VAL A 111 10.17 20.33 -3.05
CA VAL A 111 9.73 21.68 -2.67
C VAL A 111 8.53 21.61 -1.73
N LEU A 112 7.57 20.73 -2.01
CA LEU A 112 6.37 20.56 -1.19
C LEU A 112 6.70 19.91 0.18
N ILE A 113 7.60 18.94 0.24
CA ILE A 113 8.04 18.36 1.53
C ILE A 113 8.55 19.45 2.47
N GLN A 114 9.27 20.44 1.94
CA GLN A 114 9.88 21.50 2.75
C GLN A 114 8.93 22.67 3.02
N GLY A 115 7.97 22.92 2.14
CA GLY A 115 7.19 24.15 2.13
C GLY A 115 5.69 24.01 2.35
N SER A 116 5.16 22.80 2.58
CA SER A 116 3.75 22.55 2.86
C SER A 116 3.50 22.11 4.31
N LEU A 117 2.22 22.08 4.70
CA LEU A 117 1.75 21.50 5.97
C LEU A 117 1.21 20.08 5.76
N ASN A 118 1.80 19.35 4.82
CA ASN A 118 1.39 17.98 4.55
C ASN A 118 1.54 17.12 5.80
N THR A 119 0.56 16.25 6.02
CA THR A 119 0.61 15.19 7.03
C THR A 119 0.98 13.86 6.39
N PHE A 120 0.84 13.77 5.07
CA PHE A 120 1.31 12.67 4.23
C PHE A 120 1.56 13.16 2.81
N LEU A 121 2.66 12.73 2.22
CA LEU A 121 3.04 13.03 0.85
C LEU A 121 3.87 11.86 0.30
N ASN A 122 3.34 11.11 -0.68
CA ASN A 122 4.06 9.99 -1.28
C ASN A 122 3.48 9.65 -2.67
N ALA A 123 4.13 8.70 -3.33
CA ALA A 123 3.61 7.92 -4.44
C ALA A 123 4.00 6.46 -4.23
N MET A 124 3.25 5.52 -4.80
CA MET A 124 3.46 4.09 -4.57
C MET A 124 3.05 3.28 -5.80
N THR A 125 3.87 2.29 -6.15
CA THR A 125 3.57 1.30 -7.19
C THR A 125 3.36 -0.07 -6.58
N GLY A 126 2.20 -0.68 -6.82
CA GLY A 126 1.90 -2.07 -6.51
C GLY A 126 1.98 -2.96 -7.75
N LYS A 127 1.47 -4.17 -7.64
CA LYS A 127 1.53 -5.15 -8.74
C LYS A 127 0.66 -4.76 -9.95
N ASP A 128 -0.44 -4.04 -9.72
CA ASP A 128 -1.39 -3.64 -10.77
C ASP A 128 -1.89 -2.19 -10.60
N ILE A 129 -1.27 -1.43 -9.71
CA ILE A 129 -1.68 -0.07 -9.35
C ILE A 129 -0.47 0.86 -9.23
N THR A 130 -0.66 2.12 -9.66
CA THR A 130 0.18 3.25 -9.26
C THR A 130 -0.69 4.33 -8.64
N THR A 131 -0.32 4.84 -7.47
CA THR A 131 -1.17 5.69 -6.64
C THR A 131 -0.41 6.87 -6.06
N TYR A 132 -1.09 8.01 -5.93
CA TYR A 132 -0.51 9.31 -5.60
C TYR A 132 -1.28 9.97 -4.44
N PRO A 133 -1.11 9.49 -3.18
CA PRO A 133 -1.81 10.04 -2.02
C PRO A 133 -1.09 11.25 -1.42
N VAL A 134 -1.88 12.27 -1.07
CA VAL A 134 -1.44 13.44 -0.29
C VAL A 134 -2.46 13.78 0.77
N ALA A 135 -2.01 14.25 1.93
CA ALA A 135 -2.91 14.66 3.01
C ALA A 135 -2.43 15.95 3.69
N SER A 136 -3.39 16.77 4.11
CA SER A 136 -3.15 17.97 4.91
C SER A 136 -4.36 18.34 5.76
N MET A 137 -4.09 18.86 6.96
CA MET A 137 -5.13 19.46 7.81
C MET A 137 -5.49 20.87 7.38
N ASN A 138 -4.65 21.56 6.62
CA ASN A 138 -4.88 22.91 6.11
C ASN A 138 -5.63 22.86 4.76
N ASP A 139 -6.74 23.61 4.64
CA ASP A 139 -7.57 23.58 3.42
C ASP A 139 -6.83 24.11 2.18
N LYS A 140 -6.07 25.21 2.31
CA LYS A 140 -5.33 25.78 1.18
C LYS A 140 -4.22 24.83 0.73
N ASP A 141 -3.49 24.26 1.68
CA ASP A 141 -2.43 23.30 1.41
C ASP A 141 -2.98 22.03 0.74
N TYR A 142 -4.11 21.52 1.22
CA TYR A 142 -4.78 20.35 0.64
C TYR A 142 -5.11 20.57 -0.86
N PHE A 143 -5.67 21.73 -1.24
CA PHE A 143 -5.94 22.06 -2.64
C PHE A 143 -4.66 22.31 -3.43
N ASN A 144 -3.62 22.88 -2.84
CA ASN A 144 -2.32 23.07 -3.46
C ASN A 144 -1.69 21.71 -3.81
N LEU A 145 -1.67 20.77 -2.87
CA LEU A 145 -1.16 19.42 -3.05
C LEU A 145 -1.94 18.67 -4.13
N MET A 146 -3.28 18.72 -4.07
CA MET A 146 -4.17 18.13 -5.10
C MET A 146 -3.84 18.70 -6.49
N HIS A 147 -3.63 20.02 -6.61
CA HIS A 147 -3.30 20.69 -7.86
C HIS A 147 -1.99 20.18 -8.45
N VAL A 148 -0.93 20.15 -7.64
CA VAL A 148 0.40 19.69 -8.10
C VAL A 148 0.35 18.23 -8.54
N TYR A 149 -0.32 17.36 -7.78
CA TYR A 149 -0.39 15.94 -8.10
C TYR A 149 -1.26 15.64 -9.33
N LEU A 150 -2.39 16.31 -9.48
CA LEU A 150 -3.22 16.17 -10.69
C LEU A 150 -2.48 16.67 -11.95
N ASP A 151 -1.74 17.79 -11.86
CA ASP A 151 -0.96 18.27 -12.99
C ASP A 151 0.20 17.34 -13.32
N ALA A 152 0.85 16.79 -12.30
CA ALA A 152 1.92 15.81 -12.46
C ALA A 152 1.46 14.58 -13.24
N VAL A 153 0.34 13.96 -12.86
CA VAL A 153 -0.12 12.71 -13.49
C VAL A 153 -0.76 12.92 -14.87
N PHE A 154 -1.40 14.07 -15.13
CA PHE A 154 -2.07 14.32 -16.40
C PHE A 154 -1.26 15.14 -17.41
N ASN A 155 -0.34 15.97 -16.95
CA ASN A 155 0.44 16.88 -17.79
C ASN A 155 1.95 16.83 -17.51
N PRO A 156 2.59 15.64 -17.33
CA PRO A 156 4.01 15.56 -16.99
C PRO A 156 4.91 16.05 -18.11
N LEU A 157 6.10 16.52 -17.77
CA LEU A 157 7.11 16.97 -18.73
C LEU A 157 7.81 15.83 -19.49
N ILE A 158 7.49 14.56 -19.22
CA ILE A 158 8.08 13.39 -19.87
C ILE A 158 8.00 13.40 -21.40
N TYR A 159 7.00 14.10 -21.96
CA TYR A 159 6.80 14.24 -23.40
C TYR A 159 7.79 15.19 -24.07
N SER A 160 8.29 16.16 -23.33
CA SER A 160 9.17 17.22 -23.84
C SER A 160 10.62 17.08 -23.37
N ASP A 161 10.87 16.38 -22.27
CA ASP A 161 12.20 16.23 -21.70
C ASP A 161 12.57 14.73 -21.49
N PRO A 162 13.28 14.10 -22.43
CA PRO A 162 13.70 12.71 -22.32
C PRO A 162 14.72 12.47 -21.19
N LYS A 163 15.32 13.53 -20.61
CA LYS A 163 16.24 13.39 -19.47
C LYS A 163 15.52 12.85 -18.22
N ILE A 164 14.22 13.03 -18.13
CA ILE A 164 13.42 12.49 -17.01
C ILE A 164 13.52 10.96 -16.99
N LEU A 165 13.29 10.27 -18.12
CA LEU A 165 13.49 8.82 -18.20
C LEU A 165 14.94 8.43 -17.96
N GLN A 166 15.90 9.19 -18.47
CA GLN A 166 17.34 8.90 -18.27
C GLN A 166 17.73 9.03 -16.79
N GLN A 167 17.17 9.96 -16.06
CA GLN A 167 17.41 10.17 -14.64
C GLN A 167 16.69 9.12 -13.79
N GLU A 168 15.37 8.99 -13.94
CA GLU A 168 14.55 8.17 -13.07
C GLU A 168 14.62 6.68 -13.45
N GLY A 169 14.63 6.36 -14.74
CA GLY A 169 14.66 4.99 -15.21
C GLY A 169 16.09 4.44 -15.32
N TRP A 170 16.69 4.65 -16.49
CA TRP A 170 18.06 4.18 -16.76
C TRP A 170 18.71 4.95 -17.92
N HIS A 171 20.05 4.95 -17.94
CA HIS A 171 20.87 5.47 -19.04
C HIS A 171 22.22 4.79 -19.08
N TYR A 172 22.90 4.89 -20.24
CA TYR A 172 24.32 4.60 -20.34
C TYR A 172 25.14 5.73 -19.76
N GLU A 173 26.02 5.43 -18.81
CA GLU A 173 26.99 6.39 -18.28
C GLU A 173 28.40 6.08 -18.78
N LEU A 174 29.05 7.08 -19.38
CA LEU A 174 30.41 7.03 -19.87
C LEU A 174 31.13 8.36 -19.62
N GLY A 175 32.10 8.39 -18.72
CA GLY A 175 32.89 9.60 -18.40
C GLY A 175 33.99 9.88 -19.43
N SER A 176 34.68 8.81 -19.90
CA SER A 176 35.69 8.88 -20.96
C SER A 176 35.70 7.59 -21.79
N LYS A 177 36.33 7.64 -23.00
CA LYS A 177 36.43 6.44 -23.86
C LYS A 177 37.22 5.31 -23.24
N ASP A 178 38.09 5.59 -22.27
CA ASP A 178 38.92 4.58 -21.60
C ASP A 178 38.21 3.93 -20.40
N GLU A 179 37.14 4.55 -19.87
CA GLU A 179 36.33 4.03 -18.78
C GLU A 179 35.33 2.97 -19.25
N PRO A 180 34.91 2.05 -18.36
CA PRO A 180 33.84 1.12 -18.68
C PRO A 180 32.51 1.84 -18.90
N LEU A 181 31.73 1.37 -19.87
CA LEU A 181 30.31 1.76 -20.01
C LEU A 181 29.51 1.12 -18.88
N THR A 182 28.62 1.87 -18.25
CA THR A 182 27.78 1.38 -17.14
C THR A 182 26.34 1.76 -17.32
N TYR A 183 25.44 1.01 -16.67
CA TYR A 183 24.05 1.39 -16.50
C TYR A 183 23.91 2.23 -15.22
N LYS A 184 23.13 3.31 -15.29
CA LYS A 184 22.74 4.18 -14.17
C LYS A 184 21.27 4.58 -14.27
N GLY A 185 20.69 5.06 -13.20
CA GLY A 185 19.32 5.54 -13.07
C GLY A 185 18.83 5.37 -11.63
N VAL A 186 17.87 6.18 -11.22
CA VAL A 186 17.35 6.14 -9.85
C VAL A 186 16.70 4.78 -9.58
N VAL A 187 15.65 4.43 -10.32
CA VAL A 187 14.93 3.15 -10.16
C VAL A 187 15.83 1.95 -10.49
N TYR A 188 16.69 2.05 -11.51
CA TYR A 188 17.65 0.97 -11.80
C TYR A 188 18.54 0.65 -10.60
N ASN A 189 19.09 1.67 -9.93
CA ASN A 189 19.96 1.47 -8.76
C ASN A 189 19.16 1.01 -7.54
N GLU A 190 17.95 1.55 -7.33
CA GLU A 190 17.04 1.13 -6.28
C GLU A 190 16.71 -0.37 -6.40
N MET A 191 16.29 -0.80 -7.58
CA MET A 191 15.93 -2.20 -7.82
C MET A 191 17.13 -3.14 -7.73
N LYS A 192 18.36 -2.70 -8.04
CA LYS A 192 19.57 -3.46 -7.68
C LYS A 192 19.71 -3.67 -6.18
N GLY A 193 19.35 -2.66 -5.39
CA GLY A 193 19.29 -2.76 -3.92
C GLY A 193 18.21 -3.74 -3.46
N VAL A 194 17.00 -3.62 -4.00
CA VAL A 194 15.85 -4.51 -3.69
C VAL A 194 16.21 -5.98 -3.95
N TYR A 195 16.78 -6.29 -5.12
CA TYR A 195 17.17 -7.66 -5.50
C TYR A 195 18.50 -8.16 -4.89
N SER A 196 19.10 -7.37 -3.99
CA SER A 196 20.16 -7.89 -3.11
C SER A 196 19.59 -8.75 -1.97
N SER A 197 18.27 -8.68 -1.71
CA SER A 197 17.56 -9.51 -0.73
C SER A 197 17.07 -10.81 -1.37
N PRO A 198 17.45 -11.97 -0.82
CA PRO A 198 16.93 -13.27 -1.30
C PRO A 198 15.41 -13.40 -1.18
N GLN A 199 14.78 -12.72 -0.21
CA GLN A 199 13.34 -12.72 -0.04
C GLN A 199 12.63 -12.07 -1.23
N ASN A 200 13.13 -10.94 -1.73
CA ASN A 200 12.56 -10.25 -2.88
C ASN A 200 12.75 -11.07 -4.18
N GLU A 201 13.88 -11.75 -4.32
CA GLU A 201 14.11 -12.70 -5.40
C GLU A 201 13.13 -13.89 -5.34
N LEU A 202 12.89 -14.43 -4.14
CA LEU A 202 11.91 -15.50 -3.92
C LEU A 202 10.50 -15.03 -4.32
N GLU A 203 10.09 -13.85 -3.88
CA GLU A 203 8.78 -13.29 -4.20
C GLU A 203 8.60 -13.14 -5.71
N TYR A 204 9.53 -12.49 -6.39
CA TYR A 204 9.52 -12.36 -7.86
C TYR A 204 9.35 -13.71 -8.55
N LEU A 205 10.13 -14.71 -8.14
CA LEU A 205 10.07 -16.05 -8.73
C LEU A 205 8.74 -16.75 -8.46
N VAL A 206 8.14 -16.55 -7.29
CA VAL A 206 6.82 -17.07 -6.96
C VAL A 206 5.76 -16.48 -7.88
N TYR A 207 5.69 -15.16 -8.03
CA TYR A 207 4.74 -14.51 -8.93
C TYR A 207 4.93 -14.95 -10.38
N LYS A 208 6.17 -14.94 -10.85
CA LYS A 208 6.51 -15.33 -12.24
C LYS A 208 6.10 -16.75 -12.59
N ASN A 209 6.15 -17.67 -11.62
CA ASN A 209 5.77 -19.06 -11.83
C ASN A 209 4.28 -19.32 -11.61
N LEU A 210 3.60 -18.59 -10.72
CA LEU A 210 2.17 -18.72 -10.49
C LEU A 210 1.33 -18.03 -11.58
N PHE A 211 1.83 -16.93 -12.15
CA PHE A 211 1.11 -16.09 -13.11
C PHE A 211 1.85 -15.94 -14.45
N PRO A 212 2.25 -17.02 -15.13
CA PRO A 212 3.08 -16.91 -16.34
C PRO A 212 2.38 -16.25 -17.54
N ASP A 213 1.05 -16.15 -17.55
CA ASP A 213 0.26 -15.75 -18.71
C ASP A 213 -0.46 -14.39 -18.51
N ASN A 214 -0.22 -13.69 -17.40
CA ASN A 214 -0.84 -12.39 -17.15
C ASN A 214 0.12 -11.39 -16.48
N ALA A 215 -0.37 -10.18 -16.20
CA ALA A 215 0.41 -9.06 -15.66
C ALA A 215 1.11 -9.37 -14.33
N TYR A 216 0.52 -10.19 -13.47
CA TYR A 216 1.09 -10.52 -12.16
C TYR A 216 2.37 -11.37 -12.23
N GLY A 217 2.65 -11.99 -13.38
CA GLY A 217 3.92 -12.68 -13.63
C GLY A 217 5.09 -11.76 -13.95
N PHE A 218 4.85 -10.45 -14.09
CA PHE A 218 5.86 -9.44 -14.32
C PHE A 218 6.15 -8.61 -13.08
N GLU A 219 7.34 -8.01 -13.05
CA GLU A 219 7.77 -7.14 -11.96
C GLU A 219 7.45 -5.68 -12.26
N SER A 220 6.48 -5.11 -11.54
CA SER A 220 6.07 -3.70 -11.71
C SER A 220 7.19 -2.72 -11.36
N GLY A 221 8.03 -3.08 -10.36
CA GLY A 221 9.22 -2.33 -9.97
C GLY A 221 10.36 -2.41 -10.98
N GLY A 222 10.36 -3.46 -11.79
CA GLY A 222 11.41 -3.77 -12.77
C GLY A 222 12.53 -4.64 -12.23
N HIS A 223 12.87 -5.68 -13.01
CA HIS A 223 14.05 -6.50 -12.70
C HIS A 223 15.32 -5.81 -13.24
N PRO A 224 16.42 -5.70 -12.47
CA PRO A 224 17.63 -4.97 -12.89
C PRO A 224 18.22 -5.43 -14.23
N SER A 225 18.09 -6.71 -14.60
CA SER A 225 18.54 -7.22 -15.91
C SER A 225 17.62 -6.83 -17.08
N GLU A 226 16.39 -6.36 -16.78
CA GLU A 226 15.36 -6.11 -17.77
C GLU A 226 15.09 -4.60 -17.95
N ILE A 227 15.26 -3.78 -16.90
CA ILE A 227 15.08 -2.32 -16.93
C ILE A 227 15.80 -1.66 -18.11
N PRO A 228 17.06 -2.06 -18.49
CA PRO A 228 17.77 -1.42 -19.61
C PRO A 228 17.16 -1.69 -21.01
N LYS A 229 16.09 -2.47 -21.09
CA LYS A 229 15.34 -2.69 -22.34
C LYS A 229 14.23 -1.65 -22.56
N LEU A 230 13.90 -0.84 -21.53
CA LEU A 230 12.89 0.19 -21.62
C LEU A 230 13.33 1.31 -22.58
N THR A 231 12.50 1.57 -23.61
CA THR A 231 12.71 2.65 -24.55
C THR A 231 11.83 3.87 -24.26
N GLN A 232 12.22 5.06 -24.75
CA GLN A 232 11.44 6.28 -24.61
C GLN A 232 10.05 6.14 -25.25
N GLU A 233 9.95 5.49 -26.41
CA GLU A 233 8.70 5.29 -27.13
C GLU A 233 7.72 4.43 -26.32
N TYR A 234 8.20 3.31 -25.76
CA TYR A 234 7.36 2.46 -24.92
C TYR A 234 6.94 3.19 -23.64
N PHE A 235 7.87 3.88 -23.00
CA PHE A 235 7.61 4.68 -21.80
C PHE A 235 6.49 5.71 -22.01
N ILE A 236 6.54 6.48 -23.10
CA ILE A 236 5.50 7.44 -23.46
C ILE A 236 4.17 6.73 -23.78
N SER A 237 4.21 5.62 -24.52
CA SER A 237 2.98 4.86 -24.85
C SER A 237 2.31 4.28 -23.60
N PHE A 238 3.10 3.91 -22.59
CA PHE A 238 2.58 3.44 -21.30
C PHE A 238 1.79 4.53 -20.57
N HIS A 239 2.32 5.77 -20.50
CA HIS A 239 1.58 6.89 -19.92
C HIS A 239 0.27 7.15 -20.67
N GLN A 240 0.32 7.22 -22.02
CA GLN A 240 -0.87 7.43 -22.84
C GLN A 240 -1.94 6.37 -22.64
N LYS A 241 -1.53 5.12 -22.42
CA LYS A 241 -2.43 3.98 -22.23
C LYS A 241 -3.07 3.96 -20.83
N PHE A 242 -2.28 4.19 -19.79
CA PHE A 242 -2.71 3.93 -18.41
C PHE A 242 -3.07 5.19 -17.62
N TYR A 243 -2.49 6.36 -17.93
CA TYR A 243 -2.71 7.63 -17.20
C TYR A 243 -3.81 8.47 -17.84
N HIS A 244 -4.91 7.81 -18.14
CA HIS A 244 -6.11 8.48 -18.67
C HIS A 244 -7.20 8.54 -17.59
N PRO A 245 -8.00 9.65 -17.51
CA PRO A 245 -9.06 9.76 -16.51
C PRO A 245 -10.03 8.57 -16.48
N SER A 246 -10.35 7.95 -17.62
CA SER A 246 -11.22 6.75 -17.68
C SER A 246 -10.66 5.55 -16.91
N ASN A 247 -9.35 5.51 -16.66
CA ASN A 247 -8.65 4.50 -15.88
C ASN A 247 -8.25 5.01 -14.49
N SER A 248 -8.79 6.17 -14.06
CA SER A 248 -8.46 6.76 -12.77
C SER A 248 -9.50 6.45 -11.71
N TYR A 249 -9.00 6.25 -10.48
CA TYR A 249 -9.75 6.02 -9.25
C TYR A 249 -9.35 7.08 -8.24
N ILE A 250 -10.24 8.06 -8.02
CA ILE A 250 -9.97 9.20 -7.15
C ILE A 250 -10.63 8.93 -5.79
N LEU A 251 -9.89 9.06 -4.70
CA LEU A 251 -10.43 8.99 -3.35
C LEU A 251 -10.22 10.33 -2.65
N LEU A 252 -11.31 10.86 -2.10
CA LEU A 252 -11.31 12.05 -1.27
C LEU A 252 -11.79 11.65 0.12
N TYR A 253 -11.02 11.97 1.16
CA TYR A 253 -11.37 11.67 2.55
C TYR A 253 -11.39 12.96 3.39
N GLY A 254 -12.26 12.99 4.42
CA GLY A 254 -12.28 14.06 5.41
C GLY A 254 -13.30 15.15 5.13
N ASN A 255 -13.16 16.28 5.85
CA ASN A 255 -14.16 17.32 6.01
C ASN A 255 -14.13 18.44 4.95
N ALA A 256 -13.33 18.31 3.87
CA ALA A 256 -13.30 19.30 2.80
C ALA A 256 -14.67 19.49 2.12
N ASP A 257 -14.91 20.69 1.60
CA ASP A 257 -16.12 21.02 0.86
C ASP A 257 -16.18 20.28 -0.46
N LEU A 258 -17.01 19.23 -0.53
CA LEU A 258 -17.13 18.35 -1.69
C LEU A 258 -17.49 19.10 -2.99
N ASN A 259 -18.32 20.14 -2.94
CA ASN A 259 -18.64 20.90 -4.16
C ASN A 259 -17.41 21.61 -4.72
N LYS A 260 -16.54 22.13 -3.85
CA LYS A 260 -15.27 22.75 -4.28
C LYS A 260 -14.28 21.72 -4.81
N GLU A 261 -14.21 20.55 -4.17
CA GLU A 261 -13.37 19.43 -4.65
C GLU A 261 -13.80 19.00 -6.06
N LEU A 262 -15.10 18.73 -6.27
CA LEU A 262 -15.63 18.33 -7.59
C LEU A 262 -15.44 19.40 -8.64
N GLU A 263 -15.76 20.68 -8.32
CA GLU A 263 -15.58 21.82 -9.25
C GLU A 263 -14.12 21.98 -9.67
N PHE A 264 -13.19 21.86 -8.72
CA PHE A 264 -11.77 22.00 -8.98
C PHE A 264 -11.26 20.89 -9.92
N ILE A 265 -11.59 19.63 -9.59
CA ILE A 265 -11.13 18.47 -10.36
C ILE A 265 -11.71 18.48 -11.79
N ASP A 266 -13.01 18.79 -11.95
CA ASP A 266 -13.63 18.90 -13.27
C ASP A 266 -13.00 20.02 -14.09
N ARG A 267 -13.05 21.26 -13.57
CA ARG A 267 -12.65 22.46 -14.32
C ARG A 267 -11.19 22.45 -14.74
N GLU A 268 -10.28 22.08 -13.83
CA GLU A 268 -8.85 22.18 -14.09
C GLU A 268 -8.31 20.97 -14.84
N TYR A 269 -8.94 19.79 -14.72
CA TYR A 269 -8.33 18.56 -15.23
C TYR A 269 -9.24 17.68 -16.07
N LEU A 270 -10.47 17.36 -15.66
CA LEU A 270 -11.24 16.29 -16.29
C LEU A 270 -12.10 16.75 -17.47
N SER A 271 -12.58 17.99 -17.46
CA SER A 271 -13.48 18.53 -18.51
C SER A 271 -12.89 18.51 -19.93
N GLY A 272 -11.56 18.41 -20.07
CA GLY A 272 -10.85 18.31 -21.34
C GLY A 272 -10.83 16.91 -21.98
N TYR A 273 -11.16 15.86 -21.22
CA TYR A 273 -11.04 14.46 -21.66
C TYR A 273 -12.40 13.85 -22.02
N ASP A 274 -12.41 13.06 -23.08
CA ASP A 274 -13.55 12.18 -23.42
C ASP A 274 -13.27 10.77 -22.89
N ALA A 275 -14.34 10.01 -22.53
CA ALA A 275 -14.18 8.65 -22.01
C ALA A 275 -13.59 7.72 -23.08
N LEU A 276 -12.67 6.84 -22.66
CA LEU A 276 -12.19 5.74 -23.50
C LEU A 276 -13.22 4.62 -23.54
N GLU A 277 -13.34 3.96 -24.69
CA GLU A 277 -14.23 2.81 -24.87
C GLU A 277 -13.65 1.55 -24.19
N GLU A 278 -12.33 1.39 -24.22
CA GLU A 278 -11.64 0.22 -23.66
C GLU A 278 -11.24 0.49 -22.20
N LYS A 279 -11.63 -0.45 -21.32
CA LYS A 279 -11.16 -0.49 -19.94
C LYS A 279 -9.88 -1.30 -19.82
N VAL A 280 -9.00 -0.92 -18.89
CA VAL A 280 -7.85 -1.75 -18.53
C VAL A 280 -8.32 -2.95 -17.72
N GLU A 281 -8.17 -4.14 -18.28
CA GLU A 281 -8.52 -5.41 -17.63
C GLU A 281 -7.28 -6.31 -17.53
N ILE A 282 -7.17 -7.04 -16.43
CA ILE A 282 -6.13 -8.05 -16.24
C ILE A 282 -6.81 -9.42 -16.38
N PRO A 283 -6.47 -10.22 -17.40
CA PRO A 283 -7.07 -11.54 -17.56
C PRO A 283 -6.65 -12.46 -16.41
N LEU A 284 -7.58 -13.30 -15.94
CA LEU A 284 -7.28 -14.28 -14.91
C LEU A 284 -6.28 -15.32 -15.41
N GLN A 285 -5.31 -15.68 -14.57
CA GLN A 285 -4.46 -16.82 -14.79
C GLN A 285 -5.27 -18.11 -14.70
N LYS A 286 -5.16 -18.97 -15.70
CA LYS A 286 -5.80 -20.29 -15.66
C LYS A 286 -5.11 -21.20 -14.65
N SER A 287 -5.92 -21.94 -13.88
CA SER A 287 -5.38 -22.92 -12.94
C SER A 287 -4.53 -23.97 -13.64
N PHE A 288 -3.52 -24.46 -12.96
CA PHE A 288 -2.66 -25.53 -13.47
C PHE A 288 -3.35 -26.90 -13.40
N ASN A 289 -2.91 -27.83 -14.24
CA ASN A 289 -3.39 -29.21 -14.18
C ASN A 289 -2.76 -29.97 -13.00
N THR A 290 -1.55 -29.60 -12.59
CA THR A 290 -0.81 -30.16 -11.45
C THR A 290 0.03 -29.07 -10.82
N MET A 291 0.31 -29.19 -9.51
CA MET A 291 1.23 -28.31 -8.81
C MET A 291 2.58 -28.25 -9.55
N LYS A 292 3.10 -27.04 -9.70
CA LYS A 292 4.43 -26.80 -10.28
C LYS A 292 5.54 -26.92 -9.24
N GLU A 293 6.73 -27.26 -9.68
CA GLU A 293 7.96 -27.16 -8.89
C GLU A 293 8.97 -26.31 -9.65
N ALA A 294 9.66 -25.42 -8.94
CA ALA A 294 10.74 -24.60 -9.47
C ALA A 294 11.90 -24.52 -8.49
N GLU A 295 13.11 -24.43 -9.04
CA GLU A 295 14.34 -24.32 -8.28
C GLU A 295 15.22 -23.25 -8.93
N LYS A 296 15.77 -22.36 -8.09
CA LYS A 296 16.66 -21.27 -8.49
C LYS A 296 17.75 -21.06 -7.44
N THR A 297 18.74 -20.25 -7.78
CA THR A 297 19.83 -19.88 -6.88
C THR A 297 19.87 -18.37 -6.67
N TYR A 298 20.39 -17.96 -5.51
CA TYR A 298 20.67 -16.57 -5.19
C TYR A 298 22.12 -16.40 -4.72
N PRO A 299 22.73 -15.21 -4.92
CA PRO A 299 24.13 -15.00 -4.59
C PRO A 299 24.38 -14.93 -3.10
N VAL A 300 25.44 -15.58 -2.63
CA VAL A 300 26.00 -15.44 -1.29
C VAL A 300 27.47 -15.05 -1.37
N GLN A 301 27.96 -14.39 -0.32
CA GLN A 301 29.36 -13.98 -0.24
C GLN A 301 30.29 -15.19 -0.25
N GLU A 302 31.44 -15.05 -0.92
CA GLU A 302 32.46 -16.09 -0.98
C GLU A 302 32.93 -16.43 0.45
N GLY A 303 32.94 -17.73 0.77
CA GLY A 303 33.31 -18.23 2.10
C GLY A 303 32.20 -18.23 3.16
N SER A 304 31.01 -17.68 2.87
CA SER A 304 29.85 -17.83 3.76
C SER A 304 29.37 -19.27 3.78
N PRO A 305 28.82 -19.78 4.90
CA PRO A 305 28.16 -21.09 4.89
C PRO A 305 27.01 -21.12 3.88
N VAL A 306 26.86 -22.22 3.15
CA VAL A 306 25.66 -22.47 2.31
C VAL A 306 24.65 -23.39 3.01
N ALA A 307 25.09 -24.13 4.04
CA ALA A 307 24.19 -24.89 4.89
C ALA A 307 23.25 -23.95 5.66
N ASP A 308 22.01 -24.35 5.83
CA ASP A 308 20.96 -23.59 6.51
C ASP A 308 20.75 -22.19 5.89
N GLN A 309 20.77 -22.09 4.54
CA GLN A 309 20.57 -20.83 3.82
C GLN A 309 19.51 -20.97 2.69
N THR A 310 18.90 -22.13 2.55
CA THR A 310 17.87 -22.37 1.53
C THR A 310 16.50 -21.88 2.00
N PHE A 311 15.74 -21.31 1.07
CA PHE A 311 14.32 -21.02 1.24
C PHE A 311 13.51 -22.12 0.59
N LEU A 312 12.52 -22.62 1.32
CA LEU A 312 11.51 -23.54 0.79
C LEU A 312 10.15 -22.87 0.93
N SER A 313 9.40 -22.79 -0.16
CA SER A 313 8.10 -22.12 -0.15
C SER A 313 7.05 -22.93 -0.90
N LEU A 314 5.90 -23.13 -0.25
CA LEU A 314 4.68 -23.65 -0.88
C LEU A 314 3.68 -22.51 -1.04
N ASN A 315 3.23 -22.31 -2.27
CA ASN A 315 2.47 -21.14 -2.68
C ASN A 315 1.20 -21.61 -3.39
N PHE A 316 0.06 -21.03 -3.06
CA PHE A 316 -1.25 -21.41 -3.58
C PHE A 316 -1.99 -20.17 -4.07
N VAL A 317 -2.61 -20.25 -5.25
CA VAL A 317 -3.59 -19.22 -5.66
C VAL A 317 -4.92 -19.57 -5.01
N ALA A 318 -5.37 -18.75 -4.05
CA ALA A 318 -6.44 -19.07 -3.12
C ALA A 318 -7.59 -18.05 -3.19
N GLY A 319 -8.46 -18.19 -4.18
CA GLY A 319 -9.64 -17.34 -4.33
C GLY A 319 -9.36 -15.96 -4.93
N SER A 320 -10.26 -15.02 -4.71
CA SER A 320 -10.23 -13.64 -5.25
C SER A 320 -10.39 -12.62 -4.14
N SER A 321 -9.76 -11.45 -4.29
CA SER A 321 -9.94 -10.29 -3.40
C SER A 321 -11.38 -9.77 -3.33
N THR A 322 -12.23 -10.13 -4.28
CA THR A 322 -13.65 -9.77 -4.26
C THR A 322 -14.47 -10.58 -3.25
N ASP A 323 -13.97 -11.73 -2.80
CA ASP A 323 -14.55 -12.50 -1.70
C ASP A 323 -13.93 -12.08 -0.37
N ARG A 324 -14.50 -11.05 0.24
CA ARG A 324 -13.99 -10.43 1.47
C ARG A 324 -13.98 -11.39 2.68
N ALA A 325 -14.98 -12.29 2.77
CA ALA A 325 -15.03 -13.28 3.83
C ALA A 325 -13.91 -14.33 3.67
N LEU A 326 -13.64 -14.76 2.44
CA LEU A 326 -12.53 -15.66 2.15
C LEU A 326 -11.17 -14.99 2.44
N CYS A 327 -10.99 -13.70 2.08
CA CYS A 327 -9.76 -12.97 2.41
C CYS A 327 -9.51 -12.98 3.91
N MET A 328 -10.48 -12.56 4.73
CA MET A 328 -10.35 -12.60 6.19
C MET A 328 -10.16 -14.04 6.74
N THR A 329 -10.77 -15.03 6.10
CA THR A 329 -10.56 -16.44 6.46
C THR A 329 -9.10 -16.84 6.28
N PHE A 330 -8.45 -16.41 5.20
CA PHE A 330 -7.04 -16.70 4.95
C PHE A 330 -6.10 -15.90 5.86
N ASP A 331 -6.45 -14.68 6.26
CA ASP A 331 -5.71 -13.95 7.29
C ASP A 331 -5.72 -14.72 8.63
N VAL A 332 -6.88 -15.26 9.03
CA VAL A 332 -6.97 -16.11 10.21
C VAL A 332 -6.16 -17.39 10.03
N LEU A 333 -6.24 -18.05 8.86
CA LEU A 333 -5.49 -19.26 8.56
C LEU A 333 -3.98 -19.02 8.57
N ALA A 334 -3.48 -17.89 8.08
CA ALA A 334 -2.05 -17.55 8.14
C ALA A 334 -1.55 -17.52 9.59
N GLN A 335 -2.33 -16.92 10.49
CA GLN A 335 -2.01 -16.89 11.91
C GLN A 335 -2.15 -18.28 12.55
N ALA A 336 -3.29 -18.93 12.35
CA ALA A 336 -3.63 -20.17 13.05
C ALA A 336 -2.83 -21.40 12.56
N LEU A 337 -2.43 -21.44 11.30
CA LEU A 337 -1.63 -22.54 10.74
C LEU A 337 -0.13 -22.39 11.01
N VAL A 338 0.39 -21.12 11.00
CA VAL A 338 1.84 -20.88 10.94
C VAL A 338 2.32 -19.80 11.90
N ASN A 339 1.73 -18.58 11.89
CA ASN A 339 2.38 -17.42 12.51
C ASN A 339 2.23 -17.39 14.04
N HIS A 340 1.18 -18.00 14.60
CA HIS A 340 1.04 -18.14 16.05
C HIS A 340 2.09 -19.12 16.60
N GLU A 341 2.60 -18.87 17.81
CA GLU A 341 3.67 -19.69 18.40
C GLU A 341 3.30 -21.17 18.60
N SER A 342 2.02 -21.46 18.84
CA SER A 342 1.47 -22.83 18.97
C SER A 342 0.83 -23.37 17.69
N ALA A 343 1.06 -22.71 16.55
CA ALA A 343 0.49 -23.14 15.28
C ALA A 343 1.03 -24.51 14.82
N PRO A 344 0.16 -25.40 14.31
CA PRO A 344 0.53 -26.78 14.04
C PRO A 344 1.63 -26.94 12.99
N LEU A 345 1.64 -26.16 11.92
CA LEU A 345 2.71 -26.22 10.90
C LEU A 345 4.04 -25.72 11.45
N ARG A 346 4.03 -24.63 12.22
CA ARG A 346 5.25 -24.15 12.87
C ARG A 346 5.86 -25.21 13.75
N LEU A 347 5.07 -25.83 14.63
CA LEU A 347 5.54 -26.85 15.55
C LEU A 347 6.05 -28.09 14.81
N ALA A 348 5.32 -28.59 13.81
CA ALA A 348 5.70 -29.77 13.04
C ALA A 348 7.02 -29.57 12.26
N LEU A 349 7.24 -28.39 11.67
CA LEU A 349 8.47 -28.06 10.95
C LEU A 349 9.65 -27.85 11.90
N GLN A 350 9.43 -27.21 13.05
CA GLN A 350 10.44 -27.06 14.09
C GLN A 350 10.86 -28.42 14.70
N GLU A 351 9.91 -29.30 15.01
CA GLU A 351 10.19 -30.66 15.51
C GLU A 351 10.97 -31.49 14.48
N ALA A 352 10.66 -31.30 13.21
CA ALA A 352 11.39 -31.92 12.11
C ALA A 352 12.79 -31.35 11.89
N GLY A 353 13.14 -30.21 12.50
CA GLY A 353 14.39 -29.49 12.31
C GLY A 353 14.53 -28.88 10.92
N ILE A 354 13.42 -28.55 10.24
CA ILE A 354 13.40 -27.93 8.93
C ILE A 354 13.33 -26.41 9.07
N GLY A 355 14.45 -25.74 8.75
CA GLY A 355 14.57 -24.29 8.86
C GLY A 355 14.57 -23.75 10.27
N ARG A 356 14.67 -22.44 10.39
CA ARG A 356 14.67 -21.73 11.68
C ARG A 356 13.53 -20.73 11.80
N ASP A 357 13.11 -20.14 10.67
CA ASP A 357 11.99 -19.21 10.62
C ASP A 357 10.93 -19.77 9.65
N VAL A 358 9.70 -19.86 10.17
CA VAL A 358 8.54 -20.35 9.43
C VAL A 358 7.47 -19.28 9.48
N ARG A 359 7.00 -18.86 8.32
CA ARG A 359 5.94 -17.85 8.20
C ARG A 359 4.93 -18.19 7.12
N ALA A 360 3.71 -17.71 7.30
CA ALA A 360 2.71 -17.68 6.26
C ALA A 360 2.33 -16.23 5.94
N GLU A 361 2.08 -15.97 4.68
CA GLU A 361 1.62 -14.68 4.19
C GLU A 361 0.39 -14.91 3.30
N PHE A 362 -0.58 -14.02 3.43
CA PHE A 362 -1.72 -13.95 2.55
C PHE A 362 -1.70 -12.60 1.84
N GLN A 363 -1.74 -12.62 0.52
CA GLN A 363 -1.69 -11.40 -0.29
C GLN A 363 -2.98 -11.26 -1.07
N GLU A 364 -3.68 -10.17 -0.80
CA GLU A 364 -4.89 -9.80 -1.53
C GLU A 364 -4.51 -9.19 -2.88
N MET A 365 -5.02 -9.79 -3.94
CA MET A 365 -4.91 -9.32 -5.30
C MET A 365 -6.07 -9.91 -6.12
N GLN A 366 -6.20 -9.61 -7.39
CA GLN A 366 -7.30 -10.16 -8.21
C GLN A 366 -7.50 -11.67 -8.02
N GLN A 367 -6.39 -12.43 -7.98
CA GLN A 367 -6.34 -13.82 -7.55
C GLN A 367 -5.36 -13.90 -6.38
N ASN A 368 -5.88 -14.14 -5.19
CA ASN A 368 -5.12 -14.11 -3.95
C ASN A 368 -4.04 -15.18 -3.89
N ILE A 369 -2.95 -14.91 -3.19
CA ILE A 369 -1.89 -15.88 -2.92
C ILE A 369 -1.84 -16.19 -1.43
N PHE A 370 -1.80 -17.49 -1.10
CA PHE A 370 -1.45 -17.98 0.23
C PHE A 370 -0.10 -18.68 0.16
N GLN A 371 0.83 -18.26 1.00
CA GLN A 371 2.23 -18.64 0.94
C GLN A 371 2.69 -19.19 2.29
N ILE A 372 3.38 -20.33 2.30
CA ILE A 372 4.04 -20.92 3.48
C ILE A 372 5.52 -21.00 3.16
N THR A 373 6.34 -20.21 3.86
CA THR A 373 7.78 -20.12 3.61
C THR A 373 8.59 -20.52 4.84
N VAL A 374 9.61 -21.34 4.60
CA VAL A 374 10.65 -21.67 5.58
C VAL A 374 11.97 -21.09 5.12
N GLN A 375 12.64 -20.39 6.03
CA GLN A 375 13.99 -19.86 5.83
C GLN A 375 15.00 -20.67 6.63
N ASN A 376 16.26 -20.60 6.21
CA ASN A 376 17.36 -21.30 6.86
C ASN A 376 17.21 -22.83 6.86
N ALA A 377 16.65 -23.37 5.77
CA ALA A 377 16.56 -24.81 5.48
C ALA A 377 17.74 -25.28 4.60
N ASN A 378 17.70 -26.55 4.19
CA ASN A 378 18.63 -27.12 3.23
C ASN A 378 17.90 -27.65 1.99
N PRO A 379 18.53 -27.74 0.80
CA PRO A 379 17.87 -28.20 -0.42
C PRO A 379 17.29 -29.62 -0.31
N GLU A 380 17.94 -30.50 0.45
CA GLU A 380 17.51 -31.88 0.72
C GLU A 380 16.25 -31.98 1.56
N ASP A 381 15.86 -30.91 2.27
CA ASP A 381 14.64 -30.87 3.07
C ASP A 381 13.37 -30.69 2.21
N LYS A 382 13.49 -30.40 0.92
CA LYS A 382 12.38 -30.08 -0.01
C LYS A 382 11.21 -31.06 0.09
N ASP A 383 11.49 -32.34 -0.08
CA ASP A 383 10.43 -33.37 -0.11
C ASP A 383 9.82 -33.58 1.27
N ARG A 384 10.65 -33.54 2.32
CA ARG A 384 10.19 -33.63 3.71
C ARG A 384 9.37 -32.42 4.13
N PHE A 385 9.77 -31.22 3.70
CA PHE A 385 8.98 -29.99 3.89
C PHE A 385 7.58 -30.15 3.27
N ARG A 386 7.51 -30.52 1.99
CA ARG A 386 6.25 -30.76 1.30
C ARG A 386 5.37 -31.79 2.04
N GLU A 387 5.95 -32.95 2.39
CA GLU A 387 5.22 -34.02 3.09
C GLU A 387 4.65 -33.55 4.42
N ILE A 388 5.43 -32.83 5.24
CA ILE A 388 4.98 -32.31 6.53
C ILE A 388 3.86 -31.30 6.35
N VAL A 389 4.00 -30.35 5.40
CA VAL A 389 2.96 -29.33 5.16
C VAL A 389 1.66 -30.00 4.76
N PHE A 390 1.66 -30.87 3.74
CA PHE A 390 0.41 -31.52 3.29
C PHE A 390 -0.18 -32.45 4.34
N LYS A 391 0.64 -33.18 5.10
CA LYS A 391 0.16 -34.02 6.21
C LYS A 391 -0.51 -33.18 7.28
N THR A 392 0.10 -32.10 7.72
CA THR A 392 -0.46 -31.22 8.75
C THR A 392 -1.73 -30.52 8.26
N LEU A 393 -1.77 -30.05 7.00
CA LEU A 393 -2.99 -29.51 6.41
C LEU A 393 -4.12 -30.55 6.36
N GLN A 394 -3.80 -31.81 6.04
CA GLN A 394 -4.78 -32.91 6.07
C GLN A 394 -5.30 -33.16 7.49
N GLU A 395 -4.42 -33.20 8.49
CA GLU A 395 -4.81 -33.35 9.90
C GLU A 395 -5.71 -32.20 10.34
N VAL A 396 -5.39 -30.95 10.01
CA VAL A 396 -6.22 -29.77 10.30
C VAL A 396 -7.58 -29.86 9.60
N ALA A 397 -7.62 -30.27 8.32
CA ALA A 397 -8.88 -30.43 7.59
C ALA A 397 -9.80 -31.53 8.17
N GLU A 398 -9.24 -32.52 8.90
CA GLU A 398 -9.97 -33.62 9.52
C GLU A 398 -10.34 -33.34 10.98
N THR A 399 -9.47 -32.70 11.76
CA THR A 399 -9.61 -32.55 13.21
C THR A 399 -9.88 -31.13 13.68
N GLY A 400 -9.70 -30.13 12.80
CA GLY A 400 -9.82 -28.72 13.12
C GLY A 400 -8.59 -28.13 13.82
N LEU A 401 -8.67 -26.83 14.07
CA LEU A 401 -7.69 -26.04 14.82
C LEU A 401 -8.13 -25.84 16.27
N GLU A 402 -7.17 -25.53 17.14
CA GLU A 402 -7.46 -25.26 18.55
C GLU A 402 -8.37 -24.02 18.67
N LYS A 403 -9.55 -24.20 19.30
CA LYS A 403 -10.63 -23.23 19.30
C LYS A 403 -10.27 -21.93 20.01
N THR A 404 -9.59 -22.00 21.15
CA THR A 404 -9.20 -20.81 21.95
C THR A 404 -8.19 -19.95 21.18
N MET A 405 -7.25 -20.59 20.47
CA MET A 405 -6.30 -19.89 19.62
C MET A 405 -7.02 -19.17 18.47
N VAL A 406 -7.94 -19.83 17.78
CA VAL A 406 -8.71 -19.24 16.68
C VAL A 406 -9.56 -18.06 17.19
N GLU A 407 -10.21 -18.21 18.36
CA GLU A 407 -10.99 -17.15 19.00
C GLU A 407 -10.11 -15.92 19.29
N GLY A 408 -8.93 -16.12 19.87
CA GLY A 408 -7.97 -15.04 20.13
C GLY A 408 -7.51 -14.32 18.85
N ILE A 409 -7.25 -15.07 17.77
CA ILE A 409 -6.86 -14.49 16.46
C ILE A 409 -8.00 -13.65 15.88
N ILE A 410 -9.24 -14.16 15.90
CA ILE A 410 -10.41 -13.43 15.37
C ILE A 410 -10.69 -12.17 16.19
N ASN A 411 -10.60 -12.25 17.54
CA ASN A 411 -10.77 -11.09 18.40
C ASN A 411 -9.72 -10.01 18.13
N ARG A 412 -8.47 -10.41 17.90
CA ARG A 412 -7.40 -9.49 17.54
C ARG A 412 -7.64 -8.86 16.16
N MET A 413 -8.09 -9.63 15.19
CA MET A 413 -8.49 -9.12 13.86
C MET A 413 -9.59 -8.06 13.99
N GLU A 414 -10.65 -8.37 14.75
CA GLU A 414 -11.75 -7.42 15.01
C GLU A 414 -11.25 -6.13 15.66
N PHE A 415 -10.38 -6.27 16.68
CA PHE A 415 -9.78 -5.11 17.34
C PHE A 415 -9.01 -4.24 16.33
N ASN A 416 -8.13 -4.83 15.52
CA ASN A 416 -7.33 -4.10 14.53
C ASN A 416 -8.20 -3.42 13.48
N LEU A 417 -9.25 -4.06 12.99
CA LEU A 417 -10.19 -3.48 12.02
C LEU A 417 -10.94 -2.28 12.61
N LYS A 418 -11.38 -2.37 13.87
CA LYS A 418 -12.12 -1.31 14.57
C LYS A 418 -11.22 -0.14 14.97
N GLU A 419 -10.02 -0.42 15.49
CA GLU A 419 -9.06 0.61 15.88
C GLU A 419 -8.44 1.31 14.66
N GLY A 420 -8.08 0.51 13.65
CA GLY A 420 -7.26 0.90 12.50
C GLY A 420 -5.78 1.07 12.87
N ASP A 421 -4.89 0.72 11.94
CA ASP A 421 -3.44 0.63 12.20
C ASP A 421 -2.72 1.99 12.20
N SER A 422 -3.39 3.08 11.83
CA SER A 422 -2.75 4.36 11.59
C SER A 422 -3.61 5.55 12.01
N ALA A 423 -2.95 6.61 12.46
CA ALA A 423 -3.55 7.93 12.60
C ALA A 423 -3.99 8.52 11.24
N GLN A 424 -3.43 8.02 10.14
CA GLN A 424 -3.79 8.39 8.76
C GLN A 424 -5.03 7.59 8.30
N LYS A 425 -6.20 7.89 8.85
CA LYS A 425 -7.45 7.16 8.55
C LYS A 425 -7.83 7.20 7.07
N GLY A 426 -7.52 8.30 6.37
CA GLY A 426 -7.72 8.42 4.93
C GLY A 426 -6.92 7.39 4.13
N LEU A 427 -5.65 7.13 4.51
CA LEU A 427 -4.82 6.08 3.89
C LEU A 427 -5.37 4.68 4.17
N MET A 428 -5.84 4.43 5.39
CA MET A 428 -6.47 3.16 5.71
C MET A 428 -7.68 2.91 4.80
N CYS A 429 -8.60 3.87 4.67
CA CYS A 429 -9.73 3.77 3.76
C CYS A 429 -9.28 3.53 2.32
N LEU A 430 -8.21 4.22 1.87
CA LEU A 430 -7.65 4.06 0.54
C LEU A 430 -7.24 2.61 0.27
N PHE A 431 -6.42 2.02 1.14
CA PHE A 431 -5.93 0.65 0.96
C PHE A 431 -7.05 -0.39 1.06
N MET A 432 -8.04 -0.19 1.93
CA MET A 432 -9.20 -1.08 2.03
C MET A 432 -10.07 -1.08 0.77
N THR A 433 -10.13 0.03 0.03
CA THR A 433 -10.99 0.15 -1.16
C THR A 433 -10.38 -0.40 -2.43
N TYR A 434 -9.05 -0.48 -2.57
CA TYR A 434 -8.40 -0.75 -3.85
C TYR A 434 -8.84 -2.05 -4.52
N GLN A 435 -8.65 -3.17 -3.86
CA GLN A 435 -8.88 -4.48 -4.48
C GLN A 435 -10.34 -4.67 -4.92
N PRO A 436 -11.36 -4.44 -4.06
CA PRO A 436 -12.75 -4.58 -4.48
C PRO A 436 -13.16 -3.50 -5.49
N TRP A 437 -12.59 -2.29 -5.46
CA TRP A 437 -12.90 -1.26 -6.44
C TRP A 437 -12.36 -1.62 -7.81
N PHE A 438 -11.10 -2.07 -7.88
CA PHE A 438 -10.42 -2.38 -9.15
C PHE A 438 -10.97 -3.62 -9.84
N HIS A 439 -11.41 -4.62 -9.08
CA HIS A 439 -11.77 -5.93 -9.61
C HIS A 439 -13.27 -6.26 -9.55
N ALA A 440 -14.07 -5.44 -8.84
CA ALA A 440 -15.53 -5.61 -8.76
C ALA A 440 -16.32 -4.30 -8.95
N ASP A 441 -15.66 -3.17 -9.25
CA ASP A 441 -16.28 -1.83 -9.33
C ASP A 441 -17.05 -1.45 -8.03
N ASP A 442 -16.69 -2.05 -6.87
CA ASP A 442 -17.36 -1.81 -5.58
C ASP A 442 -16.38 -1.39 -4.47
N PRO A 443 -16.09 -0.06 -4.31
CA PRO A 443 -15.21 0.41 -3.25
C PRO A 443 -15.78 0.23 -1.84
N PHE A 444 -17.10 0.04 -1.70
CA PHE A 444 -17.76 -0.11 -0.40
C PHE A 444 -17.43 -1.44 0.26
N ALA A 445 -17.30 -2.50 -0.55
CA ALA A 445 -17.04 -3.85 -0.05
C ALA A 445 -15.77 -3.95 0.81
N GLY A 446 -14.77 -3.08 0.59
CA GLY A 446 -13.57 -3.01 1.43
C GLY A 446 -13.82 -2.30 2.77
N LEU A 447 -14.72 -1.31 2.80
CA LEU A 447 -15.01 -0.50 3.98
C LEU A 447 -16.02 -1.18 4.92
N GLU A 448 -16.95 -1.99 4.38
CA GLU A 448 -18.00 -2.73 5.11
C GLU A 448 -17.45 -4.05 5.68
N PHE A 449 -16.53 -3.97 6.63
CA PHE A 449 -15.84 -5.16 7.15
C PHE A 449 -16.64 -5.96 8.20
N ASN A 450 -17.71 -5.42 8.77
CA ASN A 450 -18.50 -6.14 9.79
C ASN A 450 -19.13 -7.41 9.24
N LYS A 451 -19.71 -7.36 8.04
CA LYS A 451 -20.38 -8.52 7.44
C LYS A 451 -19.41 -9.68 7.14
N PRO A 452 -18.28 -9.50 6.45
CA PRO A 452 -17.30 -10.57 6.28
C PRO A 452 -16.70 -11.03 7.63
N LEU A 453 -16.49 -10.15 8.60
CA LEU A 453 -16.03 -10.52 9.94
C LEU A 453 -17.03 -11.45 10.66
N GLU A 454 -18.34 -11.16 10.60
CA GLU A 454 -19.37 -12.02 11.16
C GLU A 454 -19.42 -13.41 10.48
N GLU A 455 -19.13 -13.49 9.18
CA GLU A 455 -18.98 -14.79 8.51
C GLU A 455 -17.76 -15.56 9.06
N VAL A 456 -16.63 -14.90 9.27
CA VAL A 456 -15.42 -15.52 9.83
C VAL A 456 -15.63 -15.95 11.28
N LYS A 457 -16.35 -15.17 12.10
CA LYS A 457 -16.70 -15.57 13.48
C LYS A 457 -17.48 -16.89 13.55
N LYS A 458 -18.20 -17.26 12.48
CA LYS A 458 -18.88 -18.56 12.39
C LYS A 458 -17.89 -19.74 12.40
N ALA A 459 -16.61 -19.52 12.05
CA ALA A 459 -15.56 -20.53 12.11
C ALA A 459 -15.46 -21.18 13.51
N LEU A 460 -15.75 -20.44 14.57
CA LEU A 460 -15.73 -20.96 15.95
C LEU A 460 -16.76 -22.07 16.23
N ASN A 461 -17.79 -22.21 15.39
CA ASN A 461 -18.89 -23.16 15.57
C ASN A 461 -19.22 -23.94 14.29
N THR A 462 -18.42 -23.80 13.24
CA THR A 462 -18.57 -24.49 11.95
C THR A 462 -17.21 -25.02 11.50
N ASN A 463 -17.18 -25.71 10.36
CA ASN A 463 -15.96 -26.22 9.73
C ASN A 463 -15.47 -25.27 8.61
N LEU A 464 -15.61 -23.95 8.78
CA LEU A 464 -15.24 -22.96 7.77
C LEU A 464 -13.75 -23.02 7.42
N LEU A 465 -12.88 -23.04 8.44
CA LEU A 465 -11.42 -23.08 8.26
C LEU A 465 -10.97 -24.40 7.64
N GLU A 466 -11.51 -25.52 8.13
CA GLU A 466 -11.22 -26.85 7.60
C GLU A 466 -11.65 -26.98 6.12
N SER A 467 -12.81 -26.42 5.78
CA SER A 467 -13.30 -26.39 4.40
C SER A 467 -12.41 -25.54 3.49
N ALA A 468 -11.98 -24.37 3.96
CA ALA A 468 -11.07 -23.51 3.21
C ALA A 468 -9.70 -24.19 2.98
N VAL A 469 -9.13 -24.85 4.00
CA VAL A 469 -7.90 -25.65 3.86
C VAL A 469 -8.08 -26.77 2.83
N LYS A 470 -9.19 -27.50 2.89
CA LYS A 470 -9.48 -28.61 1.98
C LYS A 470 -9.66 -28.14 0.53
N GLU A 471 -10.43 -27.10 0.31
CA GLU A 471 -10.78 -26.61 -1.01
C GLU A 471 -9.63 -25.85 -1.67
N HIS A 472 -9.03 -24.91 -0.95
CA HIS A 472 -8.08 -23.96 -1.54
C HIS A 472 -6.60 -24.34 -1.37
N LEU A 473 -6.27 -25.30 -0.49
CA LEU A 473 -4.89 -25.76 -0.31
C LEU A 473 -4.71 -27.22 -0.73
N LEU A 474 -5.48 -28.16 -0.15
CA LEU A 474 -5.30 -29.59 -0.40
C LEU A 474 -5.79 -30.04 -1.79
N SER A 475 -6.91 -29.49 -2.27
CA SER A 475 -7.49 -29.83 -3.58
C SER A 475 -7.08 -28.87 -4.70
N ASN A 476 -6.11 -28.00 -4.44
CA ASN A 476 -5.73 -26.92 -5.34
C ASN A 476 -4.48 -27.28 -6.17
N ASN A 477 -4.65 -27.41 -7.48
CA ASN A 477 -3.55 -27.63 -8.41
C ASN A 477 -2.84 -26.34 -8.83
N HIS A 478 -3.44 -25.15 -8.62
CA HIS A 478 -2.79 -23.88 -8.89
C HIS A 478 -1.83 -23.53 -7.75
N ALA A 479 -0.79 -24.31 -7.64
CA ALA A 479 0.20 -24.26 -6.58
C ALA A 479 1.62 -24.40 -7.12
N LEU A 480 2.59 -23.92 -6.33
CA LEU A 480 4.01 -23.93 -6.63
C LEU A 480 4.83 -24.32 -5.40
N LEU A 481 5.68 -25.34 -5.54
CA LEU A 481 6.79 -25.57 -4.62
C LEU A 481 8.03 -24.88 -5.17
N MET A 482 8.52 -23.85 -4.47
CA MET A 482 9.70 -23.08 -4.86
C MET A 482 10.87 -23.38 -3.92
N VAL A 483 12.03 -23.63 -4.48
CA VAL A 483 13.30 -23.82 -3.77
C VAL A 483 14.27 -22.74 -4.23
N LEU A 484 14.74 -21.89 -3.32
CA LEU A 484 15.74 -20.87 -3.61
C LEU A 484 17.01 -21.17 -2.80
N LYS A 485 18.09 -21.53 -3.51
CA LYS A 485 19.35 -22.02 -2.92
C LYS A 485 20.46 -20.97 -2.95
N PRO A 486 21.33 -20.92 -1.92
CA PRO A 486 22.53 -20.09 -1.98
C PRO A 486 23.54 -20.62 -3.00
N GLU A 487 24.20 -19.72 -3.75
CA GLU A 487 25.28 -20.05 -4.68
C GLU A 487 26.45 -19.08 -4.52
N HIS A 488 27.66 -19.62 -4.24
CA HIS A 488 28.90 -18.85 -4.23
C HIS A 488 29.29 -18.38 -5.63
N GLY A 489 29.83 -17.17 -5.72
CA GLY A 489 30.33 -16.61 -6.97
C GLY A 489 29.26 -16.23 -7.98
N LEU A 490 27.96 -16.42 -7.67
CA LEU A 490 26.87 -16.06 -8.58
C LEU A 490 26.83 -14.54 -8.82
N GLN A 491 27.03 -13.71 -7.80
CA GLN A 491 27.11 -12.26 -7.95
C GLN A 491 28.20 -11.85 -8.93
N ALA A 492 29.41 -12.44 -8.80
CA ALA A 492 30.52 -12.16 -9.70
C ALA A 492 30.23 -12.61 -11.14
N LYS A 493 29.53 -13.74 -11.34
CA LYS A 493 29.09 -14.20 -12.66
C LYS A 493 28.09 -13.23 -13.30
N ILE A 494 27.11 -12.73 -12.53
CA ILE A 494 26.13 -11.75 -12.98
C ILE A 494 26.82 -10.44 -13.38
N GLU A 495 27.70 -9.93 -12.53
CA GLU A 495 28.47 -8.71 -12.80
C GLU A 495 29.39 -8.87 -14.02
N GLN A 496 30.07 -10.00 -14.12
CA GLN A 496 30.93 -10.31 -15.28
C GLN A 496 30.10 -10.36 -16.58
N ALA A 497 28.95 -11.05 -16.57
CA ALA A 497 28.07 -11.13 -17.74
C ALA A 497 27.58 -9.73 -18.17
N THR A 498 27.16 -8.90 -17.22
CA THR A 498 26.74 -7.51 -17.50
C THR A 498 27.88 -6.67 -18.05
N ASN A 499 29.09 -6.79 -17.48
CA ASN A 499 30.26 -6.05 -17.94
C ASN A 499 30.71 -6.52 -19.34
N GLU A 500 30.62 -7.81 -19.63
CA GLU A 500 30.92 -8.37 -20.97
C GLU A 500 29.91 -7.86 -22.00
N GLU A 501 28.60 -7.87 -21.68
CA GLU A 501 27.54 -7.32 -22.54
C GLU A 501 27.81 -5.85 -22.87
N LEU A 502 28.03 -5.02 -21.84
CA LEU A 502 28.32 -3.61 -21.98
C LEU A 502 29.61 -3.35 -22.77
N ASN A 503 30.64 -4.17 -22.59
CA ASN A 503 31.90 -4.06 -23.34
C ASN A 503 31.72 -4.44 -24.83
N ILE A 504 30.94 -5.51 -25.11
CA ILE A 504 30.59 -5.89 -26.48
C ILE A 504 29.81 -4.75 -27.14
N TYR A 505 28.82 -4.20 -26.47
CA TYR A 505 28.05 -3.04 -26.95
C TYR A 505 28.96 -1.84 -27.20
N LYS A 506 29.77 -1.43 -26.21
CA LYS A 506 30.72 -0.32 -26.33
C LYS A 506 31.65 -0.48 -27.53
N THR A 507 32.22 -1.68 -27.74
CA THR A 507 33.15 -1.95 -28.86
C THR A 507 32.45 -1.97 -30.23
N SER A 508 31.15 -2.20 -30.28
CA SER A 508 30.34 -2.11 -31.50
C SER A 508 30.01 -0.69 -31.93
N LEU A 509 30.17 0.29 -31.03
CA LEU A 509 29.84 1.68 -31.28
C LEU A 509 30.93 2.41 -32.06
N SER A 510 30.54 3.32 -32.96
CA SER A 510 31.47 4.24 -33.60
C SER A 510 32.04 5.24 -32.58
N SER A 511 33.19 5.85 -32.90
CA SER A 511 33.76 6.93 -32.06
C SER A 511 32.76 8.06 -31.85
N GLU A 512 31.97 8.41 -32.85
CA GLU A 512 30.92 9.44 -32.76
C GLU A 512 29.81 9.04 -31.79
N ASN A 513 29.36 7.80 -31.79
CA ASN A 513 28.35 7.31 -30.84
C ASN A 513 28.87 7.31 -29.39
N LEU A 514 30.13 6.98 -29.17
CA LEU A 514 30.76 7.09 -27.85
C LEU A 514 30.84 8.55 -27.40
N ASP A 515 31.23 9.48 -28.29
CA ASP A 515 31.24 10.90 -27.98
C ASP A 515 29.82 11.42 -27.66
N ASN A 516 28.79 10.92 -28.34
CA ASN A 516 27.40 11.25 -28.04
C ASN A 516 26.96 10.77 -26.65
N ILE A 517 27.32 9.54 -26.24
CA ILE A 517 27.02 9.03 -24.89
C ILE A 517 27.73 9.91 -23.82
N MET A 518 29.00 10.25 -24.02
CA MET A 518 29.74 11.12 -23.10
C MET A 518 29.09 12.50 -22.97
N VAL A 519 28.64 13.08 -24.10
CA VAL A 519 27.92 14.36 -24.11
C VAL A 519 26.57 14.24 -23.38
N GLN A 520 25.84 13.14 -23.59
CA GLN A 520 24.58 12.90 -22.88
C GLN A 520 24.83 12.73 -21.36
N THR A 521 25.82 11.95 -20.95
CA THR A 521 26.23 11.81 -19.54
C THR A 521 26.52 13.19 -18.92
N THR A 522 27.35 14.00 -19.57
CA THR A 522 27.70 15.33 -19.07
C THR A 522 26.48 16.23 -18.94
N ARG A 523 25.61 16.27 -19.98
CA ARG A 523 24.39 17.08 -19.97
C ARG A 523 23.39 16.66 -18.90
N LEU A 524 23.30 15.35 -18.61
CA LEU A 524 22.43 14.85 -17.57
C LEU A 524 22.94 15.24 -16.19
N LEU A 525 24.26 15.10 -15.94
CA LEU A 525 24.90 15.54 -14.69
C LEU A 525 24.74 17.07 -14.46
N GLU A 526 24.96 17.86 -15.52
CA GLU A 526 24.73 19.32 -15.47
C GLU A 526 23.26 19.65 -15.17
N HIS A 527 22.31 18.90 -15.77
CA HIS A 527 20.89 19.07 -15.52
C HIS A 527 20.52 18.76 -14.08
N GLN A 528 21.04 17.66 -13.52
CA GLN A 528 20.82 17.27 -12.13
C GLN A 528 21.36 18.30 -11.13
N GLN A 529 22.53 18.87 -11.41
CA GLN A 529 23.18 19.85 -10.53
C GLN A 529 22.64 21.28 -10.66
N ARG A 530 21.98 21.60 -11.80
CA ARG A 530 21.44 22.94 -12.02
C ARG A 530 20.28 23.22 -11.08
N GLU A 531 20.31 24.36 -10.40
CA GLU A 531 19.15 24.84 -9.62
C GLU A 531 17.98 25.22 -10.54
N ASP A 532 16.76 25.07 -10.06
CA ASP A 532 15.58 25.58 -10.75
C ASP A 532 15.58 27.12 -10.75
N THR A 533 14.99 27.72 -11.80
CA THR A 533 14.94 29.18 -11.87
C THR A 533 13.95 29.73 -10.85
N PRO A 534 14.16 30.97 -10.34
CA PRO A 534 13.20 31.59 -9.42
C PRO A 534 11.78 31.67 -10.01
N GLU A 535 11.65 31.84 -11.33
CA GLU A 535 10.35 31.89 -12.02
C GLU A 535 9.67 30.52 -11.99
N ALA A 536 10.40 29.43 -12.18
CA ALA A 536 9.87 28.07 -12.08
C ALA A 536 9.46 27.75 -10.63
N LEU A 537 10.33 28.03 -9.65
CA LEU A 537 10.02 27.84 -8.23
C LEU A 537 8.79 28.63 -7.78
N ALA A 538 8.60 29.86 -8.32
CA ALA A 538 7.43 30.69 -8.01
C ALA A 538 6.10 30.13 -8.54
N THR A 539 6.12 29.11 -9.41
CA THR A 539 4.89 28.43 -9.86
C THR A 539 4.32 27.50 -8.79
N ILE A 540 5.17 26.96 -7.90
CA ILE A 540 4.71 26.05 -6.82
C ILE A 540 3.86 26.86 -5.83
N PRO A 541 2.62 26.42 -5.55
CA PRO A 541 1.73 27.14 -4.66
C PRO A 541 2.19 26.96 -3.20
N MET A 542 2.73 28.04 -2.63
CA MET A 542 3.25 28.04 -1.26
C MET A 542 2.24 28.63 -0.28
N LEU A 543 2.36 28.22 0.99
CA LEU A 543 1.63 28.82 2.10
C LEU A 543 2.33 30.11 2.58
N GLU A 544 1.52 31.04 3.05
CA GLU A 544 1.96 32.21 3.80
C GLU A 544 1.73 31.99 5.30
N LEU A 545 2.43 32.72 6.16
CA LEU A 545 2.23 32.63 7.61
C LEU A 545 0.78 32.93 8.04
N SER A 546 0.04 33.70 7.23
CA SER A 546 -1.39 33.99 7.43
C SER A 546 -2.29 32.78 7.20
N ASP A 547 -1.83 31.76 6.44
CA ASP A 547 -2.59 30.54 6.16
C ASP A 547 -2.49 29.51 7.30
N ILE A 548 -1.57 29.76 8.25
CA ILE A 548 -1.39 28.89 9.41
C ILE A 548 -2.37 29.30 10.51
N GLY A 549 -3.16 28.35 11.01
CA GLY A 549 -4.06 28.57 12.15
C GLY A 549 -3.28 29.03 13.40
N LYS A 550 -3.86 29.99 14.14
CA LYS A 550 -3.23 30.56 15.36
C LYS A 550 -3.74 29.91 16.63
N GLU A 551 -4.79 29.13 16.54
CA GLU A 551 -5.45 28.49 17.69
C GLU A 551 -5.04 27.02 17.74
N ILE A 552 -4.84 26.53 18.96
CA ILE A 552 -4.60 25.11 19.24
C ILE A 552 -5.97 24.47 19.43
N GLU A 553 -6.17 23.33 18.80
CA GLU A 553 -7.33 22.50 19.07
C GLU A 553 -7.19 21.86 20.46
N TRP A 554 -8.18 22.09 21.33
CA TRP A 554 -8.22 21.52 22.67
C TRP A 554 -9.22 20.36 22.71
N TYR A 555 -8.75 19.22 23.19
CA TYR A 555 -9.63 18.08 23.43
C TYR A 555 -10.56 18.38 24.62
N PRO A 556 -11.90 18.13 24.49
CA PRO A 556 -12.87 18.42 25.56
C PRO A 556 -12.79 17.34 26.66
N ILE A 557 -11.80 17.49 27.53
CA ILE A 557 -11.58 16.57 28.66
C ILE A 557 -12.54 16.88 29.78
N ASN A 558 -13.29 15.87 30.24
CA ASN A 558 -14.15 15.92 31.40
C ASN A 558 -13.43 15.35 32.62
N GLU A 559 -13.20 16.18 33.64
CA GLU A 559 -12.64 15.75 34.91
C GLU A 559 -13.71 15.16 35.82
N LYS A 560 -13.48 13.95 36.33
CA LYS A 560 -14.37 13.20 37.21
C LYS A 560 -13.57 12.61 38.37
N THR A 561 -14.24 12.24 39.44
CA THR A 561 -13.65 11.43 40.52
C THR A 561 -14.47 10.16 40.69
N VAL A 562 -13.80 9.01 40.56
CA VAL A 562 -14.41 7.67 40.71
C VAL A 562 -13.64 6.94 41.80
N ALA A 563 -14.32 6.50 42.86
CA ALA A 563 -13.72 5.83 44.02
C ALA A 563 -12.46 6.53 44.60
N ASN A 564 -12.50 7.87 44.67
CA ASN A 564 -11.40 8.74 45.08
C ASN A 564 -10.19 8.78 44.12
N VAL A 565 -10.33 8.29 42.91
CA VAL A 565 -9.30 8.39 41.87
C VAL A 565 -9.72 9.48 40.88
N PRO A 566 -8.84 10.47 40.57
CA PRO A 566 -9.10 11.44 39.51
C PRO A 566 -9.16 10.70 38.15
N VAL A 567 -10.17 11.00 37.35
CA VAL A 567 -10.36 10.45 36.03
C VAL A 567 -10.45 11.58 35.01
N LEU A 568 -9.59 11.59 34.02
CA LEU A 568 -9.67 12.43 32.85
C LEU A 568 -10.38 11.63 31.74
N HIS A 569 -11.59 12.04 31.39
CA HIS A 569 -12.42 11.36 30.42
C HIS A 569 -12.54 12.20 29.14
N TYR A 570 -12.18 11.61 28.02
CA TYR A 570 -12.37 12.13 26.68
C TYR A 570 -13.39 11.24 25.95
N ASP A 571 -14.44 11.85 25.41
CA ASP A 571 -15.53 11.18 24.69
C ASP A 571 -15.37 11.42 23.20
N ASP A 572 -15.11 10.34 22.45
CA ASP A 572 -14.91 10.37 21.01
C ASP A 572 -15.44 9.08 20.37
N PHE A 573 -15.58 9.07 19.05
CA PHE A 573 -15.89 7.85 18.32
C PHE A 573 -14.69 6.91 18.34
N THR A 574 -14.81 5.78 19.04
CA THR A 574 -13.76 4.78 19.20
C THR A 574 -14.17 3.39 18.68
N ASN A 575 -15.27 3.30 17.93
CA ASN A 575 -15.78 2.06 17.34
C ASN A 575 -15.93 0.91 18.36
N ASP A 576 -16.54 1.22 19.53
CA ASP A 576 -16.75 0.33 20.68
C ASP A 576 -15.47 -0.08 21.45
N ILE A 577 -14.34 0.57 21.21
CA ILE A 577 -13.10 0.32 21.96
C ILE A 577 -13.03 1.30 23.15
N VAL A 578 -12.71 0.78 24.33
CA VAL A 578 -12.45 1.58 25.55
C VAL A 578 -10.95 1.64 25.79
N TYR A 579 -10.38 2.85 25.70
CA TYR A 579 -8.98 3.09 26.04
C TYR A 579 -8.86 3.52 27.49
N THR A 580 -8.03 2.81 28.26
CA THR A 580 -7.80 3.10 29.68
C THR A 580 -6.32 3.19 29.97
N ASN A 581 -5.87 4.38 30.41
CA ASN A 581 -4.51 4.61 30.84
C ASN A 581 -4.48 4.79 32.36
N LEU A 582 -3.67 3.99 33.06
CA LEU A 582 -3.45 4.09 34.50
C LEU A 582 -2.13 4.81 34.76
N TYR A 583 -2.21 5.97 35.40
CA TYR A 583 -1.04 6.77 35.78
C TYR A 583 -0.75 6.61 37.27
N PHE A 584 0.49 6.22 37.60
CA PHE A 584 1.00 6.11 38.96
C PHE A 584 2.01 7.22 39.22
N ASP A 585 1.76 8.05 40.26
CA ASP A 585 2.68 9.10 40.67
C ASP A 585 3.87 8.50 41.42
N LEU A 586 5.06 8.61 40.84
CA LEU A 586 6.30 8.06 41.40
C LEU A 586 7.10 9.11 42.19
N LYS A 587 6.54 10.30 42.53
CA LYS A 587 7.26 11.38 43.21
C LYS A 587 7.87 10.98 44.57
N ASP A 588 7.23 10.04 45.28
CA ASP A 588 7.68 9.55 46.58
C ASP A 588 8.58 8.30 46.46
N LEU A 589 8.87 7.85 45.22
CA LEU A 589 9.77 6.71 45.00
C LEU A 589 11.22 7.13 45.28
N PRO A 590 11.97 6.43 46.17
CA PRO A 590 13.38 6.67 46.37
C PRO A 590 14.16 6.61 45.06
N GLN A 591 15.12 7.54 44.89
CA GLN A 591 15.89 7.70 43.66
C GLN A 591 16.61 6.37 43.23
N GLU A 592 17.09 5.60 44.19
CA GLU A 592 17.73 4.31 43.98
C GLU A 592 16.79 3.23 43.43
N LEU A 593 15.45 3.41 43.54
CA LEU A 593 14.42 2.48 43.05
C LEU A 593 13.89 2.84 41.65
N ILE A 594 14.22 4.03 41.11
CA ILE A 594 13.79 4.45 39.77
C ILE A 594 14.17 3.44 38.67
N PRO A 595 15.39 2.89 38.63
CA PRO A 595 15.77 1.87 37.63
C PRO A 595 14.93 0.58 37.74
N TYR A 596 14.53 0.22 38.97
CA TYR A 596 13.69 -0.95 39.19
C TYR A 596 12.22 -0.69 38.77
N ALA A 597 11.71 0.52 38.94
CA ALA A 597 10.39 0.90 38.42
C ALA A 597 10.37 0.85 36.89
N SER A 598 11.42 1.30 36.23
CA SER A 598 11.57 1.19 34.76
C SER A 598 11.65 -0.27 34.32
N LEU A 599 12.40 -1.10 35.04
CA LEU A 599 12.50 -2.54 34.76
C LEU A 599 11.14 -3.23 34.98
N LEU A 600 10.43 -2.91 36.07
CA LEU A 600 9.10 -3.44 36.34
C LEU A 600 8.13 -3.10 35.19
N ASN A 601 8.12 -1.84 34.75
CA ASN A 601 7.27 -1.41 33.63
C ASN A 601 7.57 -2.20 32.33
N ALA A 602 8.84 -2.50 32.05
CA ALA A 602 9.24 -3.30 30.90
C ALA A 602 8.85 -4.78 31.00
N LEU A 603 8.67 -5.28 32.23
CA LEU A 603 8.32 -6.68 32.52
C LEU A 603 6.81 -6.91 32.69
N LEU A 604 6.03 -5.84 32.96
CA LEU A 604 4.57 -5.95 33.06
C LEU A 604 4.01 -6.52 31.75
N GLY A 605 3.16 -7.57 31.89
CA GLY A 605 2.59 -8.30 30.75
C GLY A 605 3.55 -9.31 30.08
N LYS A 606 4.83 -9.38 30.52
CA LYS A 606 5.81 -10.36 30.00
C LYS A 606 6.19 -11.46 30.99
N LEU A 607 5.65 -11.41 32.17
CA LEU A 607 5.85 -12.41 33.22
C LEU A 607 4.50 -12.93 33.71
N GLY A 608 4.48 -14.16 34.20
CA GLY A 608 3.31 -14.70 34.89
C GLY A 608 3.03 -13.94 36.20
N THR A 609 1.81 -14.08 36.70
CA THR A 609 1.35 -13.53 37.96
C THR A 609 1.07 -14.67 38.95
N GLU A 610 0.65 -14.35 40.17
CA GLU A 610 0.21 -15.38 41.15
C GLU A 610 -0.96 -16.21 40.62
N ASN A 611 -1.83 -15.63 39.79
CA ASN A 611 -3.06 -16.25 39.31
C ASN A 611 -2.99 -16.78 37.88
N TYR A 612 -2.01 -16.33 37.09
CA TYR A 612 -1.88 -16.68 35.68
C TYR A 612 -0.43 -16.96 35.31
N THR A 613 -0.19 -18.04 34.60
CA THR A 613 1.10 -18.27 33.92
C THR A 613 1.30 -17.21 32.81
N PHE A 614 2.54 -17.04 32.35
CA PHE A 614 2.81 -16.15 31.21
C PHE A 614 2.00 -16.55 29.96
N GLY A 615 1.89 -17.86 29.69
CA GLY A 615 1.11 -18.37 28.56
C GLY A 615 -0.39 -18.02 28.67
N GLU A 616 -0.98 -18.14 29.86
CA GLU A 616 -2.39 -17.73 30.09
C GLU A 616 -2.57 -16.21 29.97
N LEU A 617 -1.61 -15.41 30.44
CA LEU A 617 -1.65 -13.95 30.25
C LEU A 617 -1.50 -13.54 28.78
N ALA A 618 -0.68 -14.26 28.03
CA ALA A 618 -0.47 -13.97 26.61
C ALA A 618 -1.67 -14.39 25.72
N MET A 619 -2.54 -15.31 26.25
CA MET A 619 -3.75 -15.75 25.56
C MET A 619 -4.99 -14.89 25.90
N ASN A 620 -4.98 -14.17 27.04
CA ASN A 620 -6.05 -13.28 27.49
C ASN A 620 -5.79 -11.83 27.11
#